data_a82348e07cee675c60e69d0212334909
#
_entry.id   a82348e07cee675c60e69d0212334909
#
_cell.length_a   1.000
_cell.length_b   1.000
_cell.length_c   1.000
_cell.angle_alpha   90.00
_cell.angle_beta   90.00
_cell.angle_gamma   90.00
#
_symmetry.space_group_name_H-M   'P 1'
#
loop_
_entity.id
_entity.type
_entity.pdbx_description
1 polymer ?
#
loop_
_entity_poly.entity_id
_entity_poly.type
_entity_poly.pdbx_seq_one_letter_code
_entity_poly.pdbx_strand_id
1 'polypeptide(L)'
;MNVHHLELFYYVARHGGISEAVRHMPYGIQQPAVSGQVIQLEEFLGVTLFHRRPFVLTPQGKDLYAFIKPFFDNLTPMAEKLRGGVSQHLRIAASETVLRNFLPVVLQELRQKFPKLKVTLREGYHPQVVTWLVQQDID
;
A
#
# COMPACT_ATOMS: atom_id res chain seq x y z
N MET A 1 7.18 -17.82 11.03
CA MET A 1 6.74 -17.02 9.85
C MET A 1 7.88 -16.10 9.45
N ASN A 2 8.28 -16.12 8.18
CA ASN A 2 9.39 -15.32 7.67
C ASN A 2 8.89 -13.99 7.14
N VAL A 3 9.47 -12.86 7.61
CA VAL A 3 9.07 -11.51 7.19
C VAL A 3 9.32 -11.28 5.70
N HIS A 4 10.37 -11.85 5.14
CA HIS A 4 10.64 -11.77 3.70
C HIS A 4 9.54 -12.47 2.88
N HIS A 5 9.02 -13.61 3.34
CA HIS A 5 7.89 -14.26 2.66
C HIS A 5 6.62 -13.40 2.72
N LEU A 6 6.39 -12.68 3.84
CA LEU A 6 5.30 -11.71 3.95
C LEU A 6 5.48 -10.53 2.99
N GLU A 7 6.70 -10.04 2.84
CA GLU A 7 7.03 -8.98 1.86
C GLU A 7 6.71 -9.43 0.43
N LEU A 8 7.14 -10.63 0.04
CA LEU A 8 6.83 -11.18 -1.28
C LEU A 8 5.32 -11.31 -1.51
N PHE A 9 4.60 -11.83 -0.53
CA PHE A 9 3.14 -11.92 -0.60
C PHE A 9 2.49 -10.54 -0.69
N TYR A 10 2.99 -9.54 0.07
CA TYR A 10 2.52 -8.15 -0.03
C TYR A 10 2.61 -7.62 -1.47
N TYR A 11 3.75 -7.80 -2.15
CA TYR A 11 3.91 -7.37 -3.53
C TYR A 11 2.99 -8.13 -4.48
N VAL A 12 2.84 -9.45 -4.31
CA VAL A 12 1.94 -10.28 -5.11
C VAL A 12 0.49 -9.85 -4.96
N ALA A 13 0.04 -9.60 -3.74
CA ALA A 13 -1.31 -9.14 -3.46
C ALA A 13 -1.57 -7.73 -4.00
N ARG A 14 -0.60 -6.83 -3.84
CA ARG A 14 -0.68 -5.43 -4.28
C ARG A 14 -0.78 -5.30 -5.80
N HIS A 15 0.00 -6.09 -6.53
CA HIS A 15 0.11 -5.98 -7.98
C HIS A 15 -0.74 -6.99 -8.76
N GLY A 16 -1.49 -7.81 -8.07
CA GLY A 16 -2.45 -8.72 -8.70
C GLY A 16 -1.81 -9.93 -9.38
N GLY A 17 -0.66 -10.40 -8.88
CA GLY A 17 -0.02 -11.62 -9.35
C GLY A 17 1.50 -11.60 -9.24
N ILE A 18 2.12 -12.77 -9.39
CA ILE A 18 3.57 -12.95 -9.22
C ILE A 18 4.35 -12.23 -10.31
N SER A 19 3.92 -12.31 -11.56
CA SER A 19 4.59 -11.65 -12.69
C SER A 19 4.66 -10.14 -12.55
N GLU A 20 3.53 -9.52 -12.16
CA GLU A 20 3.48 -8.08 -11.93
C GLU A 20 4.26 -7.69 -10.67
N ALA A 21 4.21 -8.48 -9.61
CA ALA A 21 4.98 -8.25 -8.40
C ALA A 21 6.48 -8.16 -8.69
N VAL A 22 7.03 -9.11 -9.45
CA VAL A 22 8.45 -9.14 -9.82
C VAL A 22 8.91 -7.87 -10.54
N ARG A 23 8.06 -7.30 -11.39
CA ARG A 23 8.37 -6.04 -12.11
C ARG A 23 8.46 -4.81 -11.20
N HIS A 24 7.80 -4.85 -10.04
CA HIS A 24 7.69 -3.73 -9.12
C HIS A 24 8.52 -3.90 -7.84
N MET A 25 9.19 -5.03 -7.68
CA MET A 25 10.08 -5.24 -6.54
C MET A 25 11.33 -4.37 -6.64
N PRO A 26 11.80 -3.77 -5.54
CA PRO A 26 12.95 -2.87 -5.53
C PRO A 26 14.29 -3.58 -5.69
N TYR A 27 14.30 -4.90 -5.83
CA TYR A 27 15.49 -5.74 -6.01
C TYR A 27 15.22 -6.83 -7.04
N GLY A 28 16.31 -7.36 -7.62
CA GLY A 28 16.22 -8.42 -8.61
C GLY A 28 15.82 -9.76 -7.98
N ILE A 29 14.66 -10.26 -8.36
CA ILE A 29 14.15 -11.57 -7.97
C ILE A 29 13.37 -12.17 -9.14
N GLN A 30 13.43 -13.48 -9.31
CA GLN A 30 12.74 -14.16 -10.40
C GLN A 30 11.42 -14.79 -9.94
N GLN A 31 10.48 -14.94 -10.87
CA GLN A 31 9.14 -15.49 -10.59
C GLN A 31 9.18 -16.86 -9.88
N PRO A 32 10.03 -17.84 -10.27
CA PRO A 32 10.10 -19.12 -9.56
C PRO A 32 10.48 -18.98 -8.08
N ALA A 33 11.39 -18.06 -7.77
CA ALA A 33 11.81 -17.82 -6.40
C ALA A 33 10.66 -17.21 -5.56
N VAL A 34 9.96 -16.21 -6.09
CA VAL A 34 8.79 -15.62 -5.44
C VAL A 34 7.71 -16.68 -5.22
N SER A 35 7.41 -17.45 -6.27
CA SER A 35 6.40 -18.51 -6.19
C SER A 35 6.73 -19.54 -5.12
N GLY A 36 7.98 -20.03 -5.07
CA GLY A 36 8.41 -21.01 -4.09
C GLY A 36 8.33 -20.49 -2.65
N GLN A 37 8.76 -19.26 -2.41
CA GLN A 37 8.74 -18.69 -1.07
C GLN A 37 7.33 -18.35 -0.59
N VAL A 38 6.42 -17.94 -1.48
CA VAL A 38 5.01 -17.76 -1.11
C VAL A 38 4.33 -19.08 -0.83
N ILE A 39 4.63 -20.15 -1.56
CA ILE A 39 4.16 -21.51 -1.24
C ILE A 39 4.62 -21.94 0.17
N GLN A 40 5.88 -21.68 0.53
CA GLN A 40 6.38 -21.96 1.88
C GLN A 40 5.62 -21.17 2.95
N LEU A 41 5.20 -19.96 2.65
CA LEU A 41 4.34 -19.17 3.55
C LEU A 41 2.97 -19.83 3.71
N GLU A 42 2.34 -20.24 2.62
CA GLU A 42 1.05 -20.94 2.63
C GLU A 42 1.13 -22.25 3.42
N GLU A 43 2.20 -23.03 3.21
CA GLU A 43 2.46 -24.28 3.95
C GLU A 43 2.65 -24.02 5.46
N PHE A 44 3.42 -22.99 5.82
CA PHE A 44 3.61 -22.62 7.22
C PHE A 44 2.30 -22.20 7.90
N LEU A 45 1.44 -21.49 7.19
CA LEU A 45 0.14 -21.03 7.70
C LEU A 45 -0.95 -22.10 7.62
N GLY A 46 -0.75 -23.14 6.80
CA GLY A 46 -1.74 -24.18 6.55
C GLY A 46 -2.97 -23.70 5.76
N VAL A 47 -2.83 -22.60 5.01
CA VAL A 47 -3.93 -22.00 4.22
C VAL A 47 -3.43 -21.53 2.86
N THR A 48 -4.33 -21.52 1.87
CA THR A 48 -4.08 -20.88 0.57
C THR A 48 -4.40 -19.39 0.66
N LEU A 49 -3.49 -18.53 0.22
CA LEU A 49 -3.63 -17.08 0.29
C LEU A 49 -4.25 -16.49 -0.99
N PHE A 50 -4.05 -17.14 -2.14
CA PHE A 50 -4.64 -16.70 -3.40
C PHE A 50 -4.75 -17.84 -4.41
N HIS A 51 -5.69 -17.69 -5.34
CA HIS A 51 -5.80 -18.50 -6.55
C HIS A 51 -5.01 -17.82 -7.67
N ARG A 52 -4.38 -18.63 -8.53
CA ARG A 52 -3.46 -18.10 -9.55
C ARG A 52 -4.11 -17.75 -10.88
N ARG A 53 -5.20 -18.44 -11.22
CA ARG A 53 -5.86 -18.31 -12.53
C ARG A 53 -7.38 -18.42 -12.36
N PRO A 54 -8.11 -17.29 -12.37
CA PRO A 54 -7.62 -15.92 -12.31
C PRO A 54 -6.99 -15.61 -10.95
N PHE A 55 -6.16 -14.55 -10.89
CA PHE A 55 -5.60 -14.11 -9.60
C PHE A 55 -6.70 -13.56 -8.72
N VAL A 56 -6.95 -14.20 -7.59
CA VAL A 56 -7.94 -13.78 -6.59
C VAL A 56 -7.42 -14.13 -5.21
N LEU A 57 -7.40 -13.15 -4.30
CA LEU A 57 -7.10 -13.42 -2.89
C LEU A 57 -8.21 -14.23 -2.25
N THR A 58 -7.82 -15.23 -1.45
CA THR A 58 -8.76 -15.93 -0.56
C THR A 58 -9.18 -14.99 0.59
N PRO A 59 -10.22 -15.32 1.36
CA PRO A 59 -10.55 -14.57 2.57
C PRO A 59 -9.35 -14.43 3.52
N GLN A 60 -8.59 -15.50 3.75
CA GLN A 60 -7.37 -15.50 4.56
C GLN A 60 -6.27 -14.63 3.95
N GLY A 61 -6.12 -14.66 2.61
CA GLY A 61 -5.20 -13.77 1.89
C GLY A 61 -5.57 -12.31 2.04
N LYS A 62 -6.85 -11.96 2.00
CA LYS A 62 -7.33 -10.59 2.22
C LYS A 62 -7.04 -10.12 3.65
N ASP A 63 -7.30 -10.97 4.63
CA ASP A 63 -7.05 -10.66 6.04
C ASP A 63 -5.55 -10.45 6.30
N LEU A 64 -4.71 -11.34 5.81
CA LEU A 64 -3.27 -11.22 5.93
C LEU A 64 -2.74 -9.97 5.21
N TYR A 65 -3.20 -9.72 3.99
CA TYR A 65 -2.79 -8.53 3.23
C TYR A 65 -3.19 -7.24 3.95
N ALA A 66 -4.42 -7.13 4.45
CA ALA A 66 -4.89 -5.97 5.22
C ALA A 66 -4.04 -5.74 6.48
N PHE A 67 -3.61 -6.82 7.14
CA PHE A 67 -2.79 -6.76 8.33
C PHE A 67 -1.36 -6.27 8.05
N ILE A 68 -0.71 -6.78 6.99
CA ILE A 68 0.71 -6.45 6.68
C ILE A 68 0.87 -5.18 5.85
N LYS A 69 -0.16 -4.78 5.10
CA LYS A 69 -0.11 -3.64 4.18
C LYS A 69 0.36 -2.34 4.85
N PRO A 70 -0.18 -1.90 6.00
CA PRO A 70 0.27 -0.68 6.67
C PRO A 70 1.75 -0.70 7.01
N PHE A 71 2.28 -1.84 7.41
CA PHE A 71 3.69 -2.00 7.75
C PHE A 71 4.59 -1.78 6.52
N PHE A 72 4.33 -2.51 5.43
CA PHE A 72 5.16 -2.40 4.23
C PHE A 72 4.99 -1.05 3.51
N ASP A 73 3.79 -0.48 3.49
CA ASP A 73 3.54 0.84 2.92
C ASP A 73 4.31 1.97 3.65
N ASN A 74 4.57 1.80 4.94
CA ASN A 74 5.22 2.82 5.76
C ASN A 74 6.74 2.63 5.93
N LEU A 75 7.33 1.57 5.42
CA LEU A 75 8.78 1.34 5.54
C LEU A 75 9.60 2.43 4.85
N THR A 76 9.31 2.73 3.59
CA THR A 76 10.03 3.77 2.83
C THR A 76 9.84 5.16 3.42
N PRO A 77 8.59 5.62 3.73
CA PRO A 77 8.39 6.89 4.43
C PRO A 77 9.14 6.98 5.76
N MET A 78 9.17 5.90 6.53
CA MET A 78 9.91 5.86 7.80
C MET A 78 11.42 5.99 7.57
N ALA A 79 11.98 5.28 6.59
CA ALA A 79 13.39 5.37 6.25
C ALA A 79 13.77 6.80 5.81
N GLU A 80 12.94 7.45 5.01
CA GLU A 80 13.12 8.84 4.59
C GLU A 80 13.09 9.80 5.78
N LYS A 81 12.14 9.61 6.70
CA LYS A 81 12.03 10.39 7.94
C LYS A 81 13.30 10.26 8.80
N LEU A 82 13.80 9.03 8.98
CA LEU A 82 14.98 8.77 9.80
C LEU A 82 16.28 9.32 9.20
N ARG A 83 16.34 9.45 7.87
CA ARG A 83 17.47 10.08 7.15
C ARG A 83 17.43 11.63 7.22
N GLY A 84 16.51 12.21 7.98
CA GLY A 84 16.33 13.66 8.09
C GLY A 84 15.53 14.26 6.94
N GLY A 85 14.98 13.44 6.07
CA GLY A 85 13.96 13.84 5.12
C GLY A 85 12.61 13.92 5.83
N VAL A 86 12.05 15.11 5.99
CA VAL A 86 10.63 15.22 6.31
C VAL A 86 9.90 14.71 5.07
N SER A 87 9.30 13.53 5.16
CA SER A 87 8.35 13.09 4.13
C SER A 87 7.15 14.03 4.19
N GLN A 88 7.23 15.10 3.41
CA GLN A 88 6.15 16.06 3.26
C GLN A 88 5.15 15.52 2.23
N HIS A 89 4.57 14.37 2.53
CA HIS A 89 3.53 13.79 1.71
C HIS A 89 2.24 13.71 2.52
N LEU A 90 1.25 14.45 2.07
CA LEU A 90 -0.09 14.49 2.66
C LEU A 90 -1.08 13.81 1.70
N ARG A 91 -1.77 12.79 2.18
CA ARG A 91 -2.76 12.03 1.43
C ARG A 91 -4.15 12.37 1.96
N ILE A 92 -4.93 13.07 1.19
CA ILE A 92 -6.26 13.58 1.59
C ILE A 92 -7.33 12.85 0.79
N ALA A 93 -8.38 12.41 1.47
CA ALA A 93 -9.62 12.00 0.81
C ALA A 93 -10.79 12.86 1.26
N ALA A 94 -11.62 13.23 0.31
CA ALA A 94 -12.83 13.98 0.60
C ALA A 94 -13.88 13.79 -0.52
N SER A 95 -15.10 14.25 -0.28
CA SER A 95 -16.13 14.30 -1.33
C SER A 95 -15.76 15.30 -2.42
N GLU A 96 -16.31 15.11 -3.61
CA GLU A 96 -16.11 16.00 -4.76
C GLU A 96 -16.35 17.48 -4.41
N THR A 97 -17.40 17.77 -3.66
CA THR A 97 -17.74 19.14 -3.25
C THR A 97 -16.63 19.80 -2.44
N VAL A 98 -16.02 19.06 -1.50
CA VAL A 98 -14.91 19.56 -0.67
C VAL A 98 -13.66 19.73 -1.51
N LEU A 99 -13.34 18.77 -2.37
CA LEU A 99 -12.16 18.81 -3.24
C LEU A 99 -12.22 19.98 -4.22
N ARG A 100 -13.40 20.30 -4.76
CA ARG A 100 -13.55 21.40 -5.74
C ARG A 100 -13.67 22.77 -5.11
N ASN A 101 -14.43 22.92 -4.04
CA ASN A 101 -14.83 24.23 -3.55
C ASN A 101 -13.94 24.77 -2.43
N PHE A 102 -13.38 23.89 -1.60
CA PHE A 102 -12.65 24.32 -0.41
C PHE A 102 -11.15 24.02 -0.48
N LEU A 103 -10.79 22.86 -1.02
CA LEU A 103 -9.41 22.40 -0.98
C LEU A 103 -8.42 23.24 -1.80
N PRO A 104 -8.78 23.81 -2.98
CA PRO A 104 -7.83 24.60 -3.77
C PRO A 104 -7.24 25.79 -3.01
N VAL A 105 -8.06 26.49 -2.22
CA VAL A 105 -7.60 27.63 -1.40
C VAL A 105 -6.62 27.17 -0.33
N VAL A 106 -6.98 26.11 0.39
CA VAL A 106 -6.12 25.53 1.44
C VAL A 106 -4.80 25.02 0.86
N LEU A 107 -4.82 24.37 -0.30
CA LEU A 107 -3.62 23.86 -0.96
C LEU A 107 -2.71 24.99 -1.46
N GLN A 108 -3.27 26.11 -1.89
CA GLN A 108 -2.50 27.28 -2.29
C GLN A 108 -1.71 27.85 -1.10
N GLU A 109 -2.35 27.99 0.05
CA GLU A 109 -1.69 28.44 1.29
C GLU A 109 -0.63 27.44 1.77
N LEU A 110 -0.95 26.13 1.72
CA LEU A 110 0.00 25.08 2.11
C LEU A 110 1.26 25.08 1.22
N ARG A 111 1.11 25.27 -0.09
CA ARG A 111 2.26 25.35 -1.02
C ARG A 111 3.17 26.54 -0.75
N GLN A 112 2.61 27.66 -0.30
CA GLN A 112 3.42 28.83 0.08
C GLN A 112 4.26 28.56 1.34
N LYS A 113 3.68 27.86 2.33
CA LYS A 113 4.36 27.54 3.59
C LYS A 113 5.29 26.33 3.47
N PHE A 114 4.91 25.35 2.64
CA PHE A 114 5.61 24.07 2.48
C PHE A 114 5.84 23.73 1.00
N PRO A 115 6.83 24.39 0.34
CA PRO A 115 7.05 24.25 -1.11
C PRO A 115 7.35 22.81 -1.57
N LYS A 116 7.89 21.97 -0.67
CA LYS A 116 8.25 20.58 -0.94
C LYS A 116 7.14 19.58 -0.59
N LEU A 117 5.98 20.06 -0.11
CA LEU A 117 4.86 19.19 0.26
C LEU A 117 4.26 18.53 -0.98
N LYS A 118 4.29 17.21 -1.00
CA LYS A 118 3.55 16.41 -1.98
C LYS A 118 2.14 16.15 -1.42
N VAL A 119 1.13 16.41 -2.22
CA VAL A 119 -0.26 16.15 -1.83
C VAL A 119 -0.88 15.19 -2.82
N THR A 120 -1.45 14.10 -2.31
CA THR A 120 -2.29 13.18 -3.07
C THR A 120 -3.74 13.39 -2.67
N LEU A 121 -4.60 13.60 -3.65
CA LEU A 121 -6.02 13.78 -3.45
C LEU A 121 -6.77 12.55 -3.93
N ARG A 122 -7.74 12.11 -3.14
CA ARG A 122 -8.59 10.98 -3.46
C ARG A 122 -10.04 11.36 -3.24
N GLU A 123 -10.88 11.12 -4.22
CA GLU A 123 -12.31 11.31 -4.08
C GLU A 123 -12.95 10.06 -3.49
N GLY A 124 -13.85 10.27 -2.53
CA GLY A 124 -14.62 9.18 -1.93
C GLY A 124 -15.72 9.67 -1.02
N TYR A 125 -16.72 8.80 -0.82
CA TYR A 125 -17.80 9.02 0.13
C TYR A 125 -17.42 8.51 1.52
N HIS A 126 -18.15 8.97 2.53
CA HIS A 126 -17.84 8.72 3.94
C HIS A 126 -17.43 7.26 4.27
N PRO A 127 -18.14 6.20 3.86
CA PRO A 127 -17.73 4.84 4.18
C PRO A 127 -16.37 4.45 3.59
N GLN A 128 -16.08 4.91 2.36
CA GLN A 128 -14.80 4.67 1.69
C GLN A 128 -13.66 5.42 2.37
N VAL A 129 -13.90 6.67 2.73
CA VAL A 129 -12.90 7.51 3.42
C VAL A 129 -12.52 6.91 4.76
N VAL A 130 -13.50 6.43 5.54
CA VAL A 130 -13.25 5.74 6.81
C VAL A 130 -12.43 4.47 6.59
N THR A 131 -12.75 3.68 5.56
CA THR A 131 -11.99 2.48 5.23
C THR A 131 -10.54 2.81 4.90
N TRP A 132 -10.30 3.82 4.06
CA TRP A 132 -8.94 4.25 3.69
C TRP A 132 -8.17 4.83 4.87
N LEU A 133 -8.84 5.51 5.79
CA LEU A 133 -8.21 6.02 7.00
C LEU A 133 -7.75 4.88 7.92
N VAL A 134 -8.61 3.89 8.15
CA VAL A 134 -8.28 2.69 8.94
C VAL A 134 -7.16 1.88 8.30
N GLN A 135 -7.13 1.79 6.97
CA GLN A 135 -6.08 1.11 6.21
C GLN A 135 -4.80 1.94 6.06
N GLN A 136 -4.77 3.17 6.59
CA GLN A 136 -3.67 4.11 6.45
C GLN A 136 -3.33 4.47 5.00
N ASP A 137 -4.30 4.40 4.10
CA ASP A 137 -4.19 4.84 2.71
C ASP A 137 -4.25 6.36 2.57
N ILE A 138 -4.81 7.03 3.57
CA ILE A 138 -4.91 8.50 3.71
C ILE A 138 -4.49 8.92 5.11
N ASP A 139 -4.19 10.21 5.27
CA ASP A 139 -3.75 10.81 6.54
C ASP A 139 -4.92 11.56 7.26
#